data_109eca48a249c2d45350e651b53d5917
#
_entry.id   109eca48a249c2d45350e651b53d5917
#
_cell.length_a   1.000
_cell.length_b   1.000
_cell.length_c   1.000
_cell.angle_alpha   90.00
_cell.angle_beta   90.00
_cell.angle_gamma   90.00
#
_symmetry.space_group_name_H-M   'P 1'
#
loop_
_entity.id
_entity.type
_entity.pdbx_description
1 polymer ?
#
loop_
_entity_poly.entity_id
_entity_poly.type
_entity_poly.pdbx_seq_one_letter_code
_entity_poly.pdbx_strand_id
1 'polypeptide(L)'
;MLTLLTHGGGDGFYSYSMFCTKAALLLQMSGEDWQRQDVHDPAELARMPHTKLPVVRDDTGTLIPDSEGIRRFLEDRGAEFDAGLSAVQKGQSRALIRMVDESLWLQLMCARWLEDDGWAGMLQTVFSGVPKEPVNEFRAKVLDGLHFTGHSRFDRAERLKRLEQDLTAIESILGDQRFLFGGQMTAADCSTAPMIEALSRAPAAPQAVEVTQRHGKLLAYVSRVMEQGALTLPQAA
;
A
#
# COMPACT_ATOMS: atom_id res chain seq x y z
N MET A 1 15.09 -18.34 -6.59
CA MET A 1 14.06 -17.39 -7.12
C MET A 1 12.99 -17.20 -6.06
N LEU A 2 12.68 -15.96 -5.71
CA LEU A 2 11.66 -15.61 -4.73
C LEU A 2 10.26 -15.62 -5.37
N THR A 3 9.21 -15.90 -4.59
CA THR A 3 7.82 -15.81 -5.06
C THR A 3 7.05 -14.86 -4.16
N LEU A 4 6.56 -13.74 -4.70
CA LEU A 4 5.66 -12.83 -4.00
C LEU A 4 4.23 -13.36 -4.08
N LEU A 5 3.68 -13.78 -2.95
CA LEU A 5 2.27 -14.09 -2.77
C LEU A 5 1.53 -12.78 -2.49
N THR A 6 0.56 -12.44 -3.34
CA THR A 6 -0.05 -11.10 -3.35
C THR A 6 -1.56 -11.17 -3.58
N HIS A 7 -2.28 -10.12 -3.18
CA HIS A 7 -3.65 -9.90 -3.66
C HIS A 7 -3.65 -9.50 -5.13
N GLY A 8 -4.68 -9.90 -5.84
CA GLY A 8 -4.90 -9.47 -7.22
C GLY A 8 -4.96 -7.96 -7.38
N GLY A 9 -4.81 -7.51 -8.60
CA GLY A 9 -4.97 -6.12 -9.02
C GLY A 9 -5.97 -6.03 -10.16
N GLY A 10 -6.07 -4.87 -10.76
CA GLY A 10 -6.99 -4.55 -11.86
C GLY A 10 -7.15 -3.05 -11.98
N ASP A 11 -7.84 -2.58 -13.02
CA ASP A 11 -8.10 -1.14 -13.23
C ASP A 11 -6.82 -0.28 -13.18
N GLY A 12 -5.69 -0.85 -13.62
CA GLY A 12 -4.38 -0.19 -13.60
C GLY A 12 -3.65 -0.26 -12.26
N PHE A 13 -4.19 -0.93 -11.24
CA PHE A 13 -3.43 -1.25 -10.01
C PHE A 13 -2.59 -2.51 -10.19
N TYR A 14 -1.35 -2.47 -9.73
CA TYR A 14 -0.57 -3.69 -9.57
C TYR A 14 -1.24 -4.65 -8.60
N SER A 15 -1.66 -4.16 -7.45
CA SER A 15 -2.49 -4.87 -6.49
C SER A 15 -3.45 -3.89 -5.82
N TYR A 16 -4.66 -4.32 -5.47
CA TYR A 16 -5.56 -3.51 -4.65
C TYR A 16 -5.05 -3.31 -3.21
N SER A 17 -4.02 -4.07 -2.80
CA SER A 17 -3.30 -3.87 -1.54
C SER A 17 -2.02 -3.06 -1.78
N MET A 18 -1.96 -1.86 -1.22
CA MET A 18 -0.76 -1.01 -1.27
C MET A 18 0.46 -1.68 -0.64
N PHE A 19 0.30 -2.54 0.37
CA PHE A 19 1.40 -3.32 0.97
C PHE A 19 1.94 -4.39 0.03
N CYS A 20 1.10 -4.99 -0.81
CA CYS A 20 1.54 -5.92 -1.85
C CYS A 20 2.33 -5.18 -2.94
N THR A 21 1.87 -3.99 -3.35
CA THR A 21 2.62 -3.14 -4.30
C THR A 21 3.94 -2.66 -3.69
N LYS A 22 3.96 -2.26 -2.41
CA LYS A 22 5.18 -1.95 -1.65
C LYS A 22 6.18 -3.11 -1.70
N ALA A 23 5.74 -4.32 -1.40
CA ALA A 23 6.60 -5.51 -1.41
C ALA A 23 7.15 -5.81 -2.82
N ALA A 24 6.34 -5.63 -3.86
CA ALA A 24 6.79 -5.79 -5.24
C ALA A 24 7.86 -4.75 -5.62
N LEU A 25 7.68 -3.48 -5.23
CA LEU A 25 8.68 -2.43 -5.46
C LEU A 25 10.00 -2.72 -4.71
N LEU A 26 9.93 -3.21 -3.47
CA LEU A 26 11.12 -3.61 -2.72
C LEU A 26 11.84 -4.78 -3.39
N LEU A 27 11.12 -5.80 -3.85
CA LEU A 27 11.69 -6.92 -4.61
C LEU A 27 12.34 -6.44 -5.91
N GLN A 28 11.69 -5.55 -6.65
CA GLN A 28 12.24 -4.98 -7.87
C GLN A 28 13.52 -4.18 -7.60
N MET A 29 13.54 -3.38 -6.53
CA MET A 29 14.71 -2.59 -6.15
C MET A 29 15.86 -3.43 -5.60
N SER A 30 15.59 -4.59 -5.01
CA SER A 30 16.63 -5.47 -4.45
C SER A 30 17.51 -6.12 -5.51
N GLY A 31 17.04 -6.21 -6.76
CA GLY A 31 17.72 -6.91 -7.84
C GLY A 31 17.65 -8.43 -7.74
N GLU A 32 16.92 -9.00 -6.79
CA GLU A 32 16.68 -10.44 -6.67
C GLU A 32 15.79 -10.95 -7.80
N ASP A 33 16.02 -12.18 -8.22
CA ASP A 33 15.11 -12.87 -9.14
C ASP A 33 13.82 -13.25 -8.42
N TRP A 34 12.69 -12.73 -8.88
CA TRP A 34 11.40 -12.99 -8.28
C TRP A 34 10.28 -13.13 -9.29
N GLN A 35 9.18 -13.76 -8.85
CA GLN A 35 7.95 -13.89 -9.61
C GLN A 35 6.74 -13.55 -8.74
N ARG A 36 5.64 -13.17 -9.40
CA ARG A 36 4.34 -12.91 -8.78
C ARG A 36 3.48 -14.17 -8.77
N GLN A 37 2.75 -14.40 -7.67
CA GLN A 37 1.66 -15.37 -7.57
C GLN A 37 0.47 -14.72 -6.85
N ASP A 38 -0.65 -14.60 -7.56
CA ASP A 38 -1.89 -14.10 -6.95
C ASP A 38 -2.56 -15.19 -6.11
N VAL A 39 -2.98 -14.82 -4.89
CA VAL A 39 -3.71 -15.69 -3.97
C VAL A 39 -5.18 -15.30 -4.03
N HIS A 40 -5.99 -16.15 -4.65
CA HIS A 40 -7.43 -15.95 -4.79
C HIS A 40 -8.24 -16.85 -3.86
N ASP A 41 -7.70 -18.01 -3.49
CA ASP A 41 -8.38 -18.98 -2.62
C ASP A 41 -8.35 -18.52 -1.16
N PRO A 42 -9.52 -18.28 -0.51
CA PRO A 42 -9.57 -17.96 0.91
C PRO A 42 -8.93 -19.02 1.81
N ALA A 43 -8.94 -20.31 1.41
CA ALA A 43 -8.30 -21.38 2.16
C ALA A 43 -6.77 -21.31 2.07
N GLU A 44 -6.21 -20.82 0.94
CA GLU A 44 -4.80 -20.54 0.81
C GLU A 44 -4.42 -19.32 1.67
N LEU A 45 -5.20 -18.23 1.60
CA LEU A 45 -5.00 -17.05 2.43
C LEU A 45 -5.03 -17.39 3.94
N ALA A 46 -5.92 -18.25 4.37
CA ALA A 46 -6.02 -18.68 5.78
C ALA A 46 -4.77 -19.41 6.28
N ARG A 47 -3.97 -20.00 5.38
CA ARG A 47 -2.70 -20.67 5.72
C ARG A 47 -1.50 -19.73 5.75
N MET A 48 -1.65 -18.49 5.26
CA MET A 48 -0.58 -17.51 5.27
C MET A 48 -0.29 -17.04 6.71
N PRO A 49 0.98 -16.73 7.04
CA PRO A 49 1.31 -16.11 8.31
C PRO A 49 0.45 -14.87 8.55
N HIS A 50 -0.09 -14.72 9.75
CA HIS A 50 -1.02 -13.64 10.13
C HIS A 50 -2.32 -13.58 9.29
N THR A 51 -2.62 -14.61 8.46
CA THR A 51 -3.75 -14.61 7.51
C THR A 51 -3.79 -13.36 6.63
N LYS A 52 -2.63 -12.88 6.21
CA LYS A 52 -2.46 -11.62 5.45
C LYS A 52 -1.43 -11.77 4.34
N LEU A 53 -1.52 -10.87 3.38
CA LEU A 53 -0.56 -10.65 2.31
C LEU A 53 -0.04 -9.19 2.41
N PRO A 54 1.18 -8.91 1.93
CA PRO A 54 2.06 -9.79 1.14
C PRO A 54 2.81 -10.83 1.97
N VAL A 55 3.21 -11.91 1.31
CA VAL A 55 4.16 -12.91 1.81
C VAL A 55 5.16 -13.21 0.71
N VAL A 56 6.45 -13.26 1.03
CA VAL A 56 7.46 -13.82 0.12
C VAL A 56 7.73 -15.25 0.53
N ARG A 57 7.70 -16.17 -0.43
CA ARG A 57 8.19 -17.54 -0.28
C ARG A 57 9.56 -17.63 -0.94
N ASP A 58 10.58 -18.04 -0.16
CA ASP A 58 11.92 -18.26 -0.67
C ASP A 58 12.08 -19.60 -1.40
N ASP A 59 13.28 -19.88 -1.89
CA ASP A 59 13.64 -21.11 -2.59
C ASP A 59 13.68 -22.36 -1.70
N THR A 60 13.68 -22.19 -0.38
CA THR A 60 13.56 -23.28 0.60
C THR A 60 12.12 -23.59 0.99
N GLY A 61 11.17 -22.73 0.56
CA GLY A 61 9.75 -22.77 0.95
C GLY A 61 9.43 -21.99 2.21
N THR A 62 10.40 -21.28 2.80
CA THR A 62 10.17 -20.43 3.97
C THR A 62 9.28 -19.24 3.60
N LEU A 63 8.29 -18.97 4.45
CA LEU A 63 7.35 -17.86 4.27
C LEU A 63 7.78 -16.64 5.08
N ILE A 64 8.05 -15.54 4.41
CA ILE A 64 8.44 -14.25 4.98
C ILE A 64 7.23 -13.32 4.89
N PRO A 65 6.49 -13.10 5.99
CA PRO A 65 5.30 -12.26 6.01
C PRO A 65 5.62 -10.79 6.18
N ASP A 66 4.63 -9.97 5.80
CA ASP A 66 4.61 -8.53 6.02
C ASP A 66 5.63 -7.74 5.20
N SER A 67 5.22 -6.58 4.69
CA SER A 67 6.08 -5.76 3.81
C SER A 67 7.36 -5.27 4.49
N GLU A 68 7.32 -5.00 5.81
CA GLU A 68 8.51 -4.65 6.59
C GLU A 68 9.36 -5.89 6.93
N GLY A 69 8.73 -7.06 7.12
CA GLY A 69 9.42 -8.34 7.22
C GLY A 69 10.18 -8.68 5.94
N ILE A 70 9.52 -8.51 4.80
CA ILE A 70 10.11 -8.68 3.47
C ILE A 70 11.27 -7.69 3.26
N ARG A 71 11.09 -6.41 3.63
CA ARG A 71 12.17 -5.42 3.56
C ARG A 71 13.41 -5.89 4.32
N ARG A 72 13.28 -6.27 5.60
CA ARG A 72 14.40 -6.77 6.42
C ARG A 72 15.06 -8.02 5.82
N PHE A 73 14.26 -8.96 5.36
CA PHE A 73 14.75 -10.16 4.68
C PHE A 73 15.62 -9.82 3.47
N LEU A 74 15.23 -8.85 2.66
CA LEU A 74 16.01 -8.39 1.51
C LEU A 74 17.25 -7.61 1.93
N GLU A 75 17.18 -6.81 3.00
CA GLU A 75 18.33 -6.10 3.57
C GLU A 75 19.38 -7.09 4.14
N ASP A 76 18.95 -8.16 4.82
CA ASP A 76 19.83 -9.24 5.30
C ASP A 76 20.52 -9.99 4.14
N ARG A 77 19.97 -9.91 2.93
CA ARG A 77 20.54 -10.46 1.69
C ARG A 77 21.39 -9.44 0.91
N GLY A 78 21.57 -8.25 1.44
CA GLY A 78 22.44 -7.21 0.89
C GLY A 78 21.75 -6.10 0.12
N ALA A 79 20.40 -6.03 0.11
CA ALA A 79 19.71 -4.89 -0.46
C ALA A 79 19.90 -3.64 0.41
N GLU A 80 20.13 -2.48 -0.23
CA GLU A 80 20.36 -1.21 0.44
C GLU A 80 19.34 -0.17 -0.03
N PHE A 81 18.10 -0.23 0.51
CA PHE A 81 17.01 0.64 0.07
C PHE A 81 17.20 2.12 0.44
N ASP A 82 17.96 2.41 1.48
CA ASP A 82 18.24 3.76 1.96
C ASP A 82 19.75 4.10 1.78
N ALA A 83 20.39 3.55 0.71
CA ALA A 83 21.78 3.86 0.37
C ALA A 83 21.97 5.35 0.14
N GLY A 84 23.07 5.89 0.63
CA GLY A 84 23.43 7.32 0.47
C GLY A 84 22.68 8.28 1.40
N LEU A 85 21.69 7.83 2.16
CA LEU A 85 21.01 8.67 3.13
C LEU A 85 21.86 8.87 4.40
N SER A 86 21.90 10.11 4.90
CA SER A 86 22.47 10.41 6.22
C SER A 86 21.67 9.74 7.34
N ALA A 87 22.23 9.61 8.54
CA ALA A 87 21.53 9.03 9.70
C ALA A 87 20.20 9.77 10.01
N VAL A 88 20.17 11.09 9.83
CA VAL A 88 18.95 11.90 10.03
C VAL A 88 17.91 11.54 8.98
N GLN A 89 18.27 11.45 7.71
CA GLN A 89 17.37 11.08 6.63
C GLN A 89 16.84 9.63 6.78
N LYS A 90 17.67 8.69 7.22
CA LYS A 90 17.21 7.32 7.56
C LYS A 90 16.17 7.31 8.68
N GLY A 91 16.36 8.16 9.69
CA GLY A 91 15.37 8.35 10.74
C GLY A 91 14.06 8.97 10.21
N GLN A 92 14.15 9.96 9.33
CA GLN A 92 12.99 10.59 8.66
C GLN A 92 12.27 9.61 7.74
N SER A 93 13.01 8.81 6.94
CA SER A 93 12.48 7.74 6.09
C SER A 93 11.67 6.76 6.93
N ARG A 94 12.24 6.31 8.06
CA ARG A 94 11.54 5.39 8.98
C ARG A 94 10.27 6.00 9.57
N ALA A 95 10.32 7.24 10.03
CA ALA A 95 9.16 7.94 10.58
C ALA A 95 8.05 8.11 9.54
N LEU A 96 8.42 8.48 8.32
CA LEU A 96 7.49 8.64 7.21
C LEU A 96 6.83 7.30 6.83
N ILE A 97 7.60 6.21 6.71
CA ILE A 97 7.07 4.88 6.47
C ILE A 97 6.02 4.52 7.53
N ARG A 98 6.29 4.79 8.81
CA ARG A 98 5.32 4.51 9.90
C ARG A 98 4.07 5.37 9.80
N MET A 99 4.20 6.63 9.45
CA MET A 99 3.05 7.52 9.21
C MET A 99 2.18 6.98 8.06
N VAL A 100 2.80 6.58 6.95
CA VAL A 100 2.09 6.06 5.78
C VAL A 100 1.44 4.71 6.08
N ASP A 101 2.19 3.76 6.65
CA ASP A 101 1.73 2.39 6.87
C ASP A 101 0.71 2.28 8.01
N GLU A 102 0.61 3.26 8.90
CA GLU A 102 -0.28 3.21 10.06
C GLU A 102 -1.34 4.32 10.05
N SER A 103 -0.98 5.58 9.80
CA SER A 103 -1.95 6.68 9.79
C SER A 103 -2.71 6.75 8.46
N LEU A 104 -2.00 6.90 7.35
CA LEU A 104 -2.61 6.99 6.01
C LEU A 104 -3.34 5.70 5.62
N TRP A 105 -2.82 4.54 6.00
CA TRP A 105 -3.53 3.28 5.79
C TRP A 105 -4.91 3.27 6.46
N LEU A 106 -5.03 3.77 7.69
CA LEU A 106 -6.32 3.84 8.38
C LEU A 106 -7.28 4.85 7.72
N GLN A 107 -6.77 5.94 7.13
CA GLN A 107 -7.58 6.84 6.30
C GLN A 107 -8.10 6.13 5.04
N LEU A 108 -7.25 5.36 4.35
CA LEU A 108 -7.65 4.56 3.21
C LEU A 108 -8.67 3.48 3.60
N MET A 109 -8.49 2.83 4.75
CA MET A 109 -9.45 1.86 5.27
C MET A 109 -10.81 2.50 5.53
N CYS A 110 -10.85 3.70 6.12
CA CYS A 110 -12.10 4.45 6.26
C CYS A 110 -12.71 4.78 4.89
N ALA A 111 -11.91 5.28 3.94
CA ALA A 111 -12.38 5.64 2.61
C ALA A 111 -12.92 4.47 1.78
N ARG A 112 -12.46 3.25 2.02
CA ARG A 112 -12.88 2.04 1.30
C ARG A 112 -13.97 1.25 2.00
N TRP A 113 -13.94 1.19 3.34
CA TRP A 113 -14.76 0.25 4.12
C TRP A 113 -15.85 0.93 4.93
N LEU A 114 -15.58 2.15 5.44
CA LEU A 114 -16.54 2.88 6.28
C LEU A 114 -17.50 3.71 5.41
N GLU A 115 -16.97 4.39 4.39
CA GLU A 115 -17.76 5.23 3.51
C GLU A 115 -18.55 4.38 2.50
N ASP A 116 -19.86 4.68 2.33
CA ASP A 116 -20.75 3.85 1.50
C ASP A 116 -20.33 3.83 0.02
N ASP A 117 -19.87 4.96 -0.53
CA ASP A 117 -19.39 5.04 -1.91
C ASP A 117 -18.11 4.21 -2.11
N GLY A 118 -17.18 4.28 -1.14
CA GLY A 118 -15.97 3.46 -1.17
C GLY A 118 -16.30 1.97 -1.07
N TRP A 119 -17.21 1.61 -0.18
CA TRP A 119 -17.69 0.22 -0.07
C TRP A 119 -18.36 -0.28 -1.34
N ALA A 120 -19.19 0.53 -1.97
CA ALA A 120 -19.78 0.20 -3.27
C ALA A 120 -18.71 -0.05 -4.34
N GLY A 121 -17.67 0.76 -4.36
CA GLY A 121 -16.50 0.55 -5.23
C GLY A 121 -15.76 -0.74 -4.93
N MET A 122 -15.56 -1.10 -3.65
CA MET A 122 -14.94 -2.36 -3.25
C MET A 122 -15.73 -3.58 -3.74
N LEU A 123 -17.06 -3.54 -3.67
CA LEU A 123 -17.93 -4.62 -4.18
C LEU A 123 -17.87 -4.78 -5.70
N GLN A 124 -17.65 -3.69 -6.43
CA GLN A 124 -17.56 -3.71 -7.89
C GLN A 124 -16.18 -4.15 -8.40
N THR A 125 -15.13 -3.99 -7.60
CA THR A 125 -13.73 -4.25 -7.99
C THR A 125 -13.17 -5.44 -7.22
N VAL A 126 -12.73 -5.23 -6.00
CA VAL A 126 -12.00 -6.22 -5.17
C VAL A 126 -12.85 -7.48 -4.89
N PHE A 127 -14.14 -7.31 -4.67
CA PHE A 127 -15.09 -8.38 -4.35
C PHE A 127 -16.07 -8.71 -5.49
N SER A 128 -15.72 -8.30 -6.73
CA SER A 128 -16.54 -8.65 -7.90
C SER A 128 -16.68 -10.17 -8.01
N GLY A 129 -17.93 -10.64 -8.10
CA GLY A 129 -18.23 -12.09 -8.18
C GLY A 129 -18.12 -12.88 -6.87
N VAL A 130 -17.71 -12.26 -5.75
CA VAL A 130 -17.65 -12.92 -4.45
C VAL A 130 -19.05 -12.89 -3.78
N PRO A 131 -19.52 -13.99 -3.13
CA PRO A 131 -20.78 -14.00 -2.39
C PRO A 131 -20.83 -12.90 -1.33
N LYS A 132 -21.98 -12.23 -1.21
CA LYS A 132 -22.13 -11.03 -0.37
C LYS A 132 -22.02 -11.31 1.14
N GLU A 133 -22.53 -12.45 1.60
CA GLU A 133 -22.61 -12.79 3.03
C GLU A 133 -21.21 -12.81 3.68
N PRO A 134 -20.22 -13.60 3.22
CA PRO A 134 -18.89 -13.60 3.81
C PRO A 134 -18.17 -12.27 3.68
N VAL A 135 -18.42 -11.51 2.59
CA VAL A 135 -17.84 -10.18 2.39
C VAL A 135 -18.39 -9.16 3.40
N ASN A 136 -19.71 -9.22 3.69
CA ASN A 136 -20.32 -8.36 4.70
C ASN A 136 -19.85 -8.70 6.12
N GLU A 137 -19.69 -10.00 6.44
CA GLU A 137 -19.10 -10.42 7.72
C GLU A 137 -17.67 -9.92 7.88
N PHE A 138 -16.89 -9.98 6.80
CA PHE A 138 -15.53 -9.44 6.82
C PHE A 138 -15.53 -7.93 6.99
N ARG A 139 -16.41 -7.19 6.28
CA ARG A 139 -16.59 -5.75 6.48
C ARG A 139 -16.89 -5.41 7.94
N ALA A 140 -17.80 -6.14 8.58
CA ALA A 140 -18.15 -5.88 9.97
C ALA A 140 -16.93 -5.95 10.89
N LYS A 141 -16.07 -6.97 10.73
CA LYS A 141 -14.82 -7.10 11.49
C LYS A 141 -13.85 -5.93 11.23
N VAL A 142 -13.76 -5.47 9.97
CA VAL A 142 -12.94 -4.29 9.63
C VAL A 142 -13.47 -3.03 10.33
N LEU A 143 -14.79 -2.81 10.31
CA LEU A 143 -15.42 -1.67 10.97
C LEU A 143 -15.23 -1.70 12.49
N ASP A 144 -15.32 -2.86 13.12
CA ASP A 144 -15.01 -3.03 14.56
C ASP A 144 -13.55 -2.66 14.86
N GLY A 145 -12.60 -3.09 14.01
CA GLY A 145 -11.19 -2.71 14.11
C GLY A 145 -10.97 -1.20 13.97
N LEU A 146 -11.61 -0.55 13.00
CA LEU A 146 -11.55 0.90 12.82
C LEU A 146 -12.17 1.66 14.01
N HIS A 147 -13.22 1.10 14.62
CA HIS A 147 -13.80 1.66 15.82
C HIS A 147 -12.87 1.51 17.02
N PHE A 148 -12.25 0.34 17.17
CA PHE A 148 -11.28 0.08 18.25
C PHE A 148 -10.07 1.02 18.17
N THR A 149 -9.51 1.24 16.98
CA THR A 149 -8.39 2.19 16.77
C THR A 149 -8.80 3.66 16.91
N GLY A 150 -10.11 3.94 16.98
CA GLY A 150 -10.65 5.30 17.13
C GLY A 150 -10.91 6.05 15.81
N HIS A 151 -10.41 5.56 14.66
CA HIS A 151 -10.49 6.27 13.38
C HIS A 151 -11.92 6.44 12.86
N SER A 152 -12.78 5.44 13.03
CA SER A 152 -14.18 5.56 12.63
C SER A 152 -15.03 6.40 13.59
N ARG A 153 -14.48 6.83 14.74
CA ARG A 153 -15.17 7.72 15.69
C ARG A 153 -15.11 9.19 15.29
N PHE A 154 -14.15 9.56 14.43
CA PHE A 154 -14.12 10.88 13.82
C PHE A 154 -15.18 10.99 12.74
N ASP A 155 -15.81 12.15 12.61
CA ASP A 155 -16.66 12.43 11.47
C ASP A 155 -15.85 12.52 10.17
N ARG A 156 -16.56 12.53 9.04
CA ARG A 156 -15.92 12.58 7.72
C ARG A 156 -15.07 13.83 7.54
N ALA A 157 -15.52 14.99 8.01
CA ALA A 157 -14.81 16.25 7.84
C ALA A 157 -13.46 16.23 8.57
N GLU A 158 -13.42 15.72 9.78
CA GLU A 158 -12.18 15.59 10.54
C GLU A 158 -11.23 14.56 9.90
N ARG A 159 -11.75 13.44 9.38
CA ARG A 159 -10.92 12.46 8.66
C ARG A 159 -10.29 13.06 7.40
N LEU A 160 -11.07 13.78 6.58
CA LEU A 160 -10.56 14.45 5.38
C LEU A 160 -9.54 15.54 5.70
N LYS A 161 -9.74 16.29 6.80
CA LYS A 161 -8.76 17.28 7.28
C LYS A 161 -7.43 16.62 7.67
N ARG A 162 -7.46 15.48 8.36
CA ARG A 162 -6.25 14.71 8.71
C ARG A 162 -5.55 14.18 7.47
N LEU A 163 -6.31 13.66 6.51
CA LEU A 163 -5.76 13.23 5.21
C LEU A 163 -5.04 14.38 4.50
N GLU A 164 -5.66 15.56 4.41
CA GLU A 164 -5.06 16.76 3.82
C GLU A 164 -3.75 17.14 4.52
N GLN A 165 -3.71 17.11 5.87
CA GLN A 165 -2.52 17.43 6.64
C GLN A 165 -1.38 16.45 6.39
N ASP A 166 -1.67 15.15 6.34
CA ASP A 166 -0.67 14.10 6.07
C ASP A 166 -0.12 14.22 4.64
N LEU A 167 -0.99 14.46 3.64
CA LEU A 167 -0.56 14.67 2.25
C LEU A 167 0.28 15.95 2.11
N THR A 168 -0.10 17.05 2.77
CA THR A 168 0.67 18.29 2.79
C THR A 168 2.06 18.08 3.41
N ALA A 169 2.16 17.29 4.47
CA ALA A 169 3.45 16.96 5.09
C ALA A 169 4.35 16.16 4.13
N ILE A 170 3.79 15.17 3.43
CA ILE A 170 4.52 14.38 2.43
C ILE A 170 4.97 15.28 1.27
N GLU A 171 4.09 16.15 0.76
CA GLU A 171 4.42 17.09 -0.32
C GLU A 171 5.54 18.05 0.08
N SER A 172 5.55 18.49 1.35
CA SER A 172 6.60 19.33 1.91
C SER A 172 7.95 18.60 2.01
N ILE A 173 7.94 17.31 2.38
CA ILE A 173 9.15 16.47 2.39
C ILE A 173 9.67 16.24 0.96
N LEU A 174 8.77 15.98 0.01
CA LEU A 174 9.14 15.81 -1.40
C LEU A 174 9.79 17.08 -1.97
N GLY A 175 9.22 18.25 -1.68
CA GLY A 175 9.71 19.54 -2.21
C GLY A 175 9.78 19.51 -3.73
N ASP A 176 10.93 19.88 -4.28
CA ASP A 176 11.23 19.85 -5.72
C ASP A 176 12.11 18.65 -6.12
N GLN A 177 12.24 17.66 -5.22
CA GLN A 177 13.05 16.47 -5.46
C GLN A 177 12.31 15.48 -6.39
N ARG A 178 13.09 14.60 -7.03
CA ARG A 178 12.55 13.55 -7.87
C ARG A 178 11.81 12.49 -7.03
N PHE A 179 12.41 12.11 -5.89
CA PHE A 179 11.88 11.16 -4.89
C PHE A 179 12.00 11.78 -3.50
N LEU A 180 11.41 11.18 -2.48
CA LEU A 180 11.27 11.75 -1.14
C LEU A 180 12.58 12.18 -0.48
N PHE A 181 13.69 11.51 -0.82
CA PHE A 181 15.01 11.82 -0.24
C PHE A 181 16.08 12.06 -1.31
N GLY A 182 15.70 12.57 -2.49
CA GLY A 182 16.66 12.96 -3.51
C GLY A 182 16.39 12.42 -4.91
N GLY A 183 17.46 12.04 -5.61
CA GLY A 183 17.39 11.61 -7.01
C GLY A 183 17.10 10.13 -7.24
N GLN A 184 17.14 9.30 -6.19
CA GLN A 184 16.94 7.86 -6.25
C GLN A 184 15.80 7.44 -5.32
N MET A 185 15.08 6.37 -5.70
CA MET A 185 14.06 5.77 -4.86
C MET A 185 14.66 5.18 -3.59
N THR A 186 13.91 5.30 -2.50
CA THR A 186 14.22 4.74 -1.18
C THR A 186 13.09 3.85 -0.69
N ALA A 187 13.26 3.19 0.45
CA ALA A 187 12.18 2.42 1.08
C ALA A 187 10.92 3.25 1.37
N ALA A 188 11.08 4.54 1.67
CA ALA A 188 9.96 5.45 1.90
C ALA A 188 9.10 5.64 0.64
N ASP A 189 9.71 5.68 -0.54
CA ASP A 189 8.98 5.80 -1.81
C ASP A 189 8.15 4.54 -2.08
N CYS A 190 8.68 3.37 -1.75
CA CYS A 190 7.95 2.09 -1.88
C CYS A 190 6.71 2.02 -0.99
N SER A 191 6.71 2.67 0.18
CA SER A 191 5.53 2.77 1.05
C SER A 191 4.57 3.86 0.58
N THR A 192 5.10 5.03 0.25
CA THR A 192 4.31 6.24 0.07
C THR A 192 3.55 6.27 -1.25
N ALA A 193 4.22 5.93 -2.36
CA ALA A 193 3.58 6.04 -3.67
C ALA A 193 2.38 5.11 -3.84
N PRO A 194 2.42 3.80 -3.48
CA PRO A 194 1.25 2.93 -3.58
C PRO A 194 0.09 3.37 -2.68
N MET A 195 0.37 3.98 -1.53
CA MET A 195 -0.65 4.49 -0.63
C MET A 195 -1.38 5.69 -1.23
N ILE A 196 -0.63 6.67 -1.76
CA ILE A 196 -1.21 7.84 -2.44
C ILE A 196 -1.96 7.39 -3.70
N GLU A 197 -1.43 6.45 -4.48
CA GLU A 197 -2.13 5.85 -5.62
C GLU A 197 -3.50 5.31 -5.21
N ALA A 198 -3.54 4.52 -4.12
CA ALA A 198 -4.77 3.91 -3.63
C ALA A 198 -5.79 4.92 -3.09
N LEU A 199 -5.36 6.09 -2.60
CA LEU A 199 -6.20 7.19 -2.14
C LEU A 199 -6.67 8.10 -3.29
N SER A 200 -5.94 8.13 -4.41
CA SER A 200 -6.19 9.05 -5.52
C SER A 200 -7.29 8.62 -6.50
N ARG A 201 -7.81 7.39 -6.35
CA ARG A 201 -8.81 6.81 -7.26
C ARG A 201 -9.65 5.71 -6.60
N ALA A 202 -10.76 5.34 -7.25
CA ALA A 202 -11.58 4.22 -6.81
C ALA A 202 -10.72 2.95 -6.55
N PRO A 203 -11.11 2.09 -5.58
CA PRO A 203 -12.36 2.15 -4.81
C PRO A 203 -12.33 3.04 -3.55
N ALA A 204 -11.42 4.00 -3.40
CA ALA A 204 -11.55 4.99 -2.32
C ALA A 204 -12.77 5.90 -2.55
N ALA A 205 -13.40 6.36 -1.46
CA ALA A 205 -14.55 7.25 -1.54
C ALA A 205 -14.22 8.55 -2.28
N PRO A 206 -15.16 9.11 -3.09
CA PRO A 206 -14.92 10.27 -3.95
C PRO A 206 -14.31 11.47 -3.23
N GLN A 207 -14.71 11.73 -1.99
CA GLN A 207 -14.19 12.86 -1.21
C GLN A 207 -12.70 12.68 -0.83
N ALA A 208 -12.27 11.46 -0.52
CA ALA A 208 -10.86 11.18 -0.28
C ALA A 208 -10.04 11.27 -1.57
N VAL A 209 -10.62 10.82 -2.69
CA VAL A 209 -10.05 10.97 -4.03
C VAL A 209 -9.86 12.44 -4.37
N GLU A 210 -10.91 13.27 -4.16
CA GLU A 210 -10.86 14.71 -4.43
C GLU A 210 -9.78 15.41 -3.61
N VAL A 211 -9.68 15.11 -2.30
CA VAL A 211 -8.60 15.64 -1.45
C VAL A 211 -7.24 15.27 -2.01
N THR A 212 -7.02 14.00 -2.33
CA THR A 212 -5.73 13.51 -2.83
C THR A 212 -5.38 14.10 -4.20
N GLN A 213 -6.36 14.27 -5.09
CA GLN A 213 -6.15 14.81 -6.43
C GLN A 213 -5.77 16.29 -6.45
N ARG A 214 -6.02 17.04 -5.39
CA ARG A 214 -5.54 18.44 -5.26
C ARG A 214 -4.02 18.53 -5.12
N HIS A 215 -3.35 17.45 -4.71
CA HIS A 215 -1.90 17.37 -4.57
C HIS A 215 -1.21 16.91 -5.88
N GLY A 216 -1.27 17.75 -6.91
CA GLY A 216 -0.73 17.43 -8.24
C GLY A 216 0.75 17.03 -8.25
N LYS A 217 1.58 17.62 -7.37
CA LYS A 217 2.98 17.22 -7.20
C LYS A 217 3.12 15.77 -6.71
N LEU A 218 2.26 15.35 -5.78
CA LEU A 218 2.27 13.97 -5.28
C LEU A 218 1.80 12.98 -6.35
N LEU A 219 0.80 13.34 -7.16
CA LEU A 219 0.37 12.46 -8.26
C LEU A 219 1.46 12.28 -9.31
N ALA A 220 2.16 13.35 -9.68
CA ALA A 220 3.31 13.28 -10.57
C ALA A 220 4.48 12.46 -9.97
N TYR A 221 4.69 12.57 -8.67
CA TYR A 221 5.63 11.74 -7.93
C TYR A 221 5.23 10.26 -7.94
N VAL A 222 3.97 9.92 -7.68
CA VAL A 222 3.46 8.54 -7.77
C VAL A 222 3.76 7.95 -9.14
N SER A 223 3.43 8.67 -10.23
CA SER A 223 3.72 8.22 -11.60
C SER A 223 5.20 7.89 -11.78
N ARG A 224 6.11 8.77 -11.32
CA ARG A 224 7.56 8.53 -11.42
C ARG A 224 8.02 7.29 -10.64
N VAL A 225 7.48 7.06 -9.43
CA VAL A 225 7.82 5.86 -8.63
C VAL A 225 7.34 4.60 -9.34
N MET A 226 6.10 4.58 -9.83
CA MET A 226 5.53 3.40 -10.50
C MET A 226 6.25 3.11 -11.83
N GLU A 227 6.61 4.13 -12.61
CA GLU A 227 7.43 4.00 -13.82
C GLU A 227 8.83 3.45 -13.51
N GLN A 228 9.50 3.99 -12.49
CA GLN A 228 10.84 3.54 -12.07
C GLN A 228 10.80 2.10 -11.53
N GLY A 229 9.73 1.74 -10.83
CA GLY A 229 9.50 0.39 -10.31
C GLY A 229 9.24 -0.64 -11.41
N ALA A 230 8.80 -0.21 -12.60
CA ALA A 230 8.57 -1.04 -13.78
C ALA A 230 7.80 -2.35 -13.50
N LEU A 231 6.81 -2.30 -12.58
CA LEU A 231 6.01 -3.48 -12.24
C LEU A 231 5.10 -3.86 -13.41
N THR A 232 5.11 -5.13 -13.80
CA THR A 232 4.15 -5.65 -14.77
C THR A 232 2.76 -5.72 -14.16
N LEU A 233 1.82 -4.97 -14.72
CA LEU A 233 0.43 -4.99 -14.27
C LEU A 233 -0.21 -6.35 -14.58
N PRO A 234 -1.11 -6.85 -13.71
CA PRO A 234 -1.89 -8.04 -14.02
C PRO A 234 -2.75 -7.79 -15.27
N GLN A 235 -2.88 -8.82 -16.09
CA GLN A 235 -3.83 -8.74 -17.22
C GLN A 235 -5.25 -8.65 -16.65
N ALA A 236 -6.09 -7.82 -17.29
CA ALA A 236 -7.50 -7.77 -16.95
C ALA A 236 -8.11 -9.18 -17.15
N ALA A 237 -8.77 -9.71 -16.13
CA ALA A 237 -9.46 -10.99 -16.19
C ALA A 237 -10.76 -10.88 -16.99
#